data_cf16c8b5613462a1be34ede6ce1a714c
#
_entry.id   cf16c8b5613462a1be34ede6ce1a714c
#
_cell.length_a   1.000
_cell.length_b   1.000
_cell.length_c   1.000
_cell.angle_alpha   90.00
_cell.angle_beta   90.00
_cell.angle_gamma   90.00
#
_symmetry.space_group_name_H-M   'P 1'
#
loop_
_entity.id
_entity.type
_entity.pdbx_description
1 polymer ?
#
loop_
_entity_poly.entity_id
_entity_poly.type
_entity_poly.pdbx_seq_one_letter_code
_entity_poly.pdbx_strand_id
1 'polypeptide(L)'
;MKKILAVLLSLMVLCACSGEKLQGGNLDAIKKNGKLVVAMEGNWKPFTYHDENNELVGFDVEVAKYIADYIGVEVEYVEGKWDGLLAGVEAGRYDMMVNGCDLTEERAASYDFSDAYAYDKVVVMTSKANEDIKSEADLNGKTTANTISSTYAIIAESNGATVEGVDDLNATLELLKSGRIDATLNAEVVYLDYIDTYPDADVKIACYTSTAFDIAIPMKKGSDDLVKVVNEAIAQGHKDGTFSKLSEKYFGIDITTK
;
A
#
# COMPACT_ATOMS: atom_id res chain seq x y z
N MET A 1 10.86 -73.75 -30.75
CA MET A 1 10.95 -72.34 -31.08
C MET A 1 10.10 -71.57 -30.04
N LYS A 2 10.73 -71.14 -28.98
CA LYS A 2 10.02 -70.38 -27.88
C LYS A 2 10.51 -68.92 -27.95
N LYS A 3 9.56 -68.03 -28.26
CA LYS A 3 9.82 -66.60 -28.31
C LYS A 3 9.71 -66.07 -26.86
N ILE A 4 10.80 -65.58 -26.31
CA ILE A 4 10.85 -64.88 -25.04
C ILE A 4 10.53 -63.42 -25.31
N LEU A 5 9.41 -62.94 -24.76
CA LEU A 5 8.97 -61.55 -24.84
C LEU A 5 9.53 -60.84 -23.59
N ALA A 6 10.56 -60.00 -23.76
CA ALA A 6 11.11 -59.16 -22.72
C ALA A 6 10.23 -57.90 -22.59
N VAL A 7 9.52 -57.78 -21.46
CA VAL A 7 8.80 -56.55 -21.08
C VAL A 7 9.76 -55.64 -20.37
N LEU A 8 10.19 -54.58 -21.03
CA LEU A 8 10.90 -53.47 -20.41
C LEU A 8 9.93 -52.60 -19.59
N LEU A 9 9.96 -52.72 -18.28
CA LEU A 9 9.23 -51.85 -17.37
C LEU A 9 10.05 -50.55 -17.17
N SER A 10 9.71 -49.51 -17.95
CA SER A 10 10.29 -48.19 -17.75
C SER A 10 9.70 -47.55 -16.49
N LEU A 11 10.49 -47.49 -15.41
CA LEU A 11 10.18 -46.69 -14.23
C LEU A 11 10.26 -45.21 -14.60
N MET A 12 9.12 -44.57 -14.88
CA MET A 12 9.01 -43.11 -14.84
C MET A 12 9.09 -42.65 -13.38
N VAL A 13 10.26 -42.17 -12.99
CA VAL A 13 10.42 -41.38 -11.76
C VAL A 13 9.74 -40.04 -12.02
N LEU A 14 8.50 -39.91 -11.62
CA LEU A 14 7.84 -38.61 -11.47
C LEU A 14 8.56 -37.89 -10.31
N CYS A 15 9.53 -37.03 -10.66
CA CYS A 15 9.96 -35.96 -9.77
C CYS A 15 8.75 -35.06 -9.56
N ALA A 16 7.93 -35.35 -8.56
CA ALA A 16 6.99 -34.39 -8.01
C ALA A 16 7.83 -33.31 -7.33
N CYS A 17 8.13 -32.23 -8.08
CA CYS A 17 8.43 -30.96 -7.44
C CYS A 17 7.16 -30.57 -6.67
N SER A 18 7.09 -30.98 -5.41
CA SER A 18 6.20 -30.36 -4.45
C SER A 18 6.75 -28.94 -4.25
N GLY A 19 6.34 -28.01 -5.11
CA GLY A 19 6.40 -26.60 -4.78
C GLY A 19 5.58 -26.45 -3.50
N GLU A 20 6.25 -26.32 -2.36
CA GLU A 20 5.59 -25.81 -1.17
C GLU A 20 4.94 -24.49 -1.61
N LYS A 21 3.60 -24.45 -1.65
CA LYS A 21 2.89 -23.20 -1.76
C LYS A 21 3.34 -22.38 -0.57
N LEU A 22 4.05 -21.31 -0.81
CA LEU A 22 4.32 -20.30 0.19
C LEU A 22 2.94 -19.89 0.73
N GLN A 23 2.64 -20.31 1.94
CA GLN A 23 1.40 -19.99 2.62
C GLN A 23 1.68 -18.67 3.33
N GLY A 24 1.48 -17.55 2.61
CA GLY A 24 1.67 -16.21 3.17
C GLY A 24 0.88 -16.06 4.46
N GLY A 25 1.42 -15.29 5.40
CA GLY A 25 0.81 -15.04 6.69
C GLY A 25 1.09 -16.08 7.77
N ASN A 26 1.97 -17.04 7.54
CA ASN A 26 2.38 -18.03 8.56
C ASN A 26 3.73 -17.62 9.16
N LEU A 27 3.72 -17.17 10.43
CA LEU A 27 4.91 -16.70 11.14
C LEU A 27 6.02 -17.76 11.23
N ASP A 28 5.66 -19.02 11.43
CA ASP A 28 6.65 -20.12 11.51
C ASP A 28 7.34 -20.34 10.17
N ALA A 29 6.60 -20.23 9.06
CA ALA A 29 7.17 -20.33 7.72
C ALA A 29 8.10 -19.12 7.43
N ILE A 30 7.71 -17.90 7.78
CA ILE A 30 8.51 -16.68 7.67
C ILE A 30 9.83 -16.85 8.43
N LYS A 31 9.79 -17.26 9.70
CA LYS A 31 10.98 -17.50 10.53
C LYS A 31 11.86 -18.61 9.98
N LYS A 32 11.27 -19.71 9.52
CA LYS A 32 12.00 -20.84 8.91
C LYS A 32 12.70 -20.44 7.62
N ASN A 33 12.05 -19.62 6.79
CA ASN A 33 12.60 -19.14 5.53
C ASN A 33 13.59 -17.98 5.72
N GLY A 34 13.58 -17.33 6.89
CA GLY A 34 14.41 -16.18 7.23
C GLY A 34 14.04 -14.90 6.50
N LYS A 35 12.83 -14.84 5.91
CA LYS A 35 12.39 -13.71 5.08
C LYS A 35 10.93 -13.37 5.32
N LEU A 36 10.63 -12.06 5.38
CA LEU A 36 9.30 -11.46 5.36
C LEU A 36 9.08 -10.82 3.99
N VAL A 37 8.11 -11.30 3.23
CA VAL A 37 7.78 -10.80 1.88
C VAL A 37 6.75 -9.69 1.99
N VAL A 38 7.15 -8.47 1.67
CA VAL A 38 6.34 -7.25 1.83
C VAL A 38 6.02 -6.64 0.47
N ALA A 39 4.74 -6.46 0.20
CA ALA A 39 4.23 -5.82 -1.01
C ALA A 39 4.10 -4.31 -0.84
N MET A 40 4.45 -3.53 -1.88
CA MET A 40 4.31 -2.08 -1.95
C MET A 40 4.35 -1.57 -3.39
N GLU A 41 3.99 -0.29 -3.63
CA GLU A 41 3.97 0.26 -5.00
C GLU A 41 5.35 0.67 -5.51
N GLY A 42 6.18 1.30 -4.68
CA GLY A 42 7.50 1.80 -5.08
C GLY A 42 7.50 3.08 -5.92
N ASN A 43 6.33 3.69 -6.16
CA ASN A 43 6.17 4.94 -6.95
C ASN A 43 5.22 5.96 -6.31
N TRP A 44 4.95 5.81 -5.01
CA TRP A 44 4.06 6.69 -4.23
C TRP A 44 4.83 7.42 -3.13
N LYS A 45 5.55 8.49 -3.51
CA LYS A 45 6.32 9.35 -2.61
C LYS A 45 5.38 10.13 -1.66
N PRO A 46 5.72 10.27 -0.35
CA PRO A 46 6.94 9.84 0.34
C PRO A 46 6.80 8.50 1.09
N PHE A 47 5.74 7.72 0.84
CA PHE A 47 5.52 6.42 1.49
C PHE A 47 6.45 5.33 0.94
N THR A 48 6.44 5.12 -0.39
CA THR A 48 7.27 4.12 -1.09
C THR A 48 7.71 4.69 -2.44
N TYR A 49 9.02 4.87 -2.66
CA TYR A 49 9.53 5.43 -3.91
C TYR A 49 11.01 5.11 -4.11
N HIS A 50 11.50 5.31 -5.32
CA HIS A 50 12.92 5.22 -5.62
C HIS A 50 13.59 6.59 -5.52
N ASP A 51 14.72 6.63 -4.81
CA ASP A 51 15.56 7.84 -4.69
C ASP A 51 16.39 8.11 -5.97
N GLU A 52 17.26 9.11 -5.92
CA GLU A 52 18.14 9.49 -7.04
C GLU A 52 19.14 8.37 -7.42
N ASN A 53 19.43 7.45 -6.51
CA ASN A 53 20.31 6.30 -6.72
C ASN A 53 19.52 5.06 -7.19
N ASN A 54 18.22 5.20 -7.41
CA ASN A 54 17.29 4.11 -7.72
C ASN A 54 17.19 3.08 -6.57
N GLU A 55 17.36 3.53 -5.34
CA GLU A 55 17.15 2.73 -4.13
C GLU A 55 15.70 2.88 -3.65
N LEU A 56 15.04 1.78 -3.31
CA LEU A 56 13.68 1.80 -2.75
C LEU A 56 13.73 2.36 -1.33
N VAL A 57 13.06 3.49 -1.11
CA VAL A 57 13.04 4.25 0.13
C VAL A 57 11.63 4.76 0.44
N GLY A 58 11.41 5.26 1.64
CA GLY A 58 10.15 5.86 2.07
C GLY A 58 9.74 5.44 3.46
N PHE A 59 8.70 6.10 3.99
CA PHE A 59 8.20 5.83 5.33
C PHE A 59 7.81 4.36 5.51
N ASP A 60 7.04 3.82 4.59
CA ASP A 60 6.54 2.44 4.64
C ASP A 60 7.64 1.40 4.41
N VAL A 61 8.67 1.74 3.63
CA VAL A 61 9.86 0.89 3.44
C VAL A 61 10.59 0.70 4.77
N GLU A 62 10.79 1.79 5.51
CA GLU A 62 11.44 1.77 6.83
C GLU A 62 10.57 1.09 7.90
N VAL A 63 9.24 1.30 7.87
CA VAL A 63 8.29 0.59 8.76
C VAL A 63 8.35 -0.91 8.51
N ALA A 64 8.33 -1.35 7.25
CA ALA A 64 8.44 -2.77 6.89
C ALA A 64 9.76 -3.37 7.36
N LYS A 65 10.87 -2.62 7.16
CA LYS A 65 12.18 -3.03 7.66
C LYS A 65 12.22 -3.18 9.18
N TYR A 66 11.66 -2.20 9.90
CA TYR A 66 11.58 -2.25 11.37
C TYR A 66 10.83 -3.50 11.85
N ILE A 67 9.71 -3.84 11.21
CA ILE A 67 8.92 -5.03 11.55
C ILE A 67 9.72 -6.31 11.28
N ALA A 68 10.40 -6.41 10.12
CA ALA A 68 11.24 -7.57 9.79
C ALA A 68 12.40 -7.75 10.80
N ASP A 69 13.08 -6.64 11.16
CA ASP A 69 14.13 -6.63 12.18
C ASP A 69 13.60 -7.08 13.56
N TYR A 70 12.39 -6.65 13.94
CA TYR A 70 11.73 -7.08 15.18
C TYR A 70 11.42 -8.58 15.18
N ILE A 71 10.98 -9.13 14.05
CA ILE A 71 10.74 -10.59 13.88
C ILE A 71 12.06 -11.37 13.86
N GLY A 72 13.17 -10.72 13.45
CA GLY A 72 14.49 -11.32 13.31
C GLY A 72 14.71 -12.01 11.97
N VAL A 73 14.16 -11.46 10.88
CA VAL A 73 14.27 -11.96 9.52
C VAL A 73 14.67 -10.85 8.54
N GLU A 74 15.11 -11.22 7.34
CA GLU A 74 15.32 -10.26 6.25
C GLU A 74 13.97 -9.82 5.65
N VAL A 75 13.87 -8.57 5.18
CA VAL A 75 12.73 -8.11 4.38
C VAL A 75 13.01 -8.34 2.90
N GLU A 76 12.00 -8.87 2.18
CA GLU A 76 11.99 -8.96 0.72
C GLU A 76 10.87 -8.08 0.19
N TYR A 77 11.21 -6.98 -0.50
CA TYR A 77 10.23 -6.07 -1.08
C TYR A 77 9.77 -6.57 -2.44
N VAL A 78 8.46 -6.52 -2.68
CA VAL A 78 7.85 -6.82 -3.98
C VAL A 78 7.02 -5.63 -4.43
N GLU A 79 7.46 -5.02 -5.53
CA GLU A 79 6.79 -3.86 -6.10
C GLU A 79 5.71 -4.25 -7.11
N GLY A 80 4.63 -3.48 -7.16
CA GLY A 80 3.53 -3.74 -8.07
C GLY A 80 2.45 -2.65 -8.06
N LYS A 81 1.42 -2.83 -8.87
CA LYS A 81 0.25 -1.93 -8.85
C LYS A 81 -0.67 -2.28 -7.68
N TRP A 82 -1.30 -1.28 -7.10
CA TRP A 82 -2.19 -1.37 -5.93
C TRP A 82 -3.12 -2.59 -5.94
N ASP A 83 -3.96 -2.74 -6.98
CA ASP A 83 -4.94 -3.85 -7.07
C ASP A 83 -4.26 -5.23 -7.07
N GLY A 84 -3.09 -5.33 -7.70
CA GLY A 84 -2.29 -6.56 -7.75
C GLY A 84 -1.66 -6.91 -6.41
N LEU A 85 -1.31 -5.89 -5.60
CA LEU A 85 -0.70 -6.07 -4.28
C LEU A 85 -1.72 -6.66 -3.29
N LEU A 86 -2.91 -6.06 -3.17
CA LEU A 86 -3.99 -6.57 -2.31
C LEU A 86 -4.41 -7.99 -2.69
N ALA A 87 -4.64 -8.25 -3.99
CA ALA A 87 -4.95 -9.59 -4.48
C ALA A 87 -3.81 -10.60 -4.21
N GLY A 88 -2.57 -10.13 -4.19
CA GLY A 88 -1.40 -10.94 -3.85
C GLY A 88 -1.36 -11.35 -2.39
N VAL A 89 -1.71 -10.45 -1.47
CA VAL A 89 -1.86 -10.73 -0.04
C VAL A 89 -2.96 -11.76 0.19
N GLU A 90 -4.15 -11.56 -0.41
CA GLU A 90 -5.27 -12.51 -0.30
C GLU A 90 -4.90 -13.91 -0.79
N ALA A 91 -4.20 -13.98 -1.92
CA ALA A 91 -3.71 -15.24 -2.48
C ALA A 91 -2.56 -15.88 -1.68
N GLY A 92 -1.98 -15.16 -0.70
CA GLY A 92 -0.81 -15.59 0.08
C GLY A 92 0.48 -15.63 -0.73
N ARG A 93 0.62 -14.77 -1.74
CA ARG A 93 1.88 -14.55 -2.50
C ARG A 93 2.84 -13.66 -1.73
N TYR A 94 2.32 -12.77 -0.92
CA TYR A 94 3.01 -11.87 -0.02
C TYR A 94 2.54 -12.12 1.40
N ASP A 95 3.39 -11.89 2.39
CA ASP A 95 3.03 -12.06 3.79
C ASP A 95 2.17 -10.90 4.28
N MET A 96 2.48 -9.68 3.83
CA MET A 96 1.75 -8.45 4.14
C MET A 96 1.96 -7.39 3.06
N MET A 97 1.13 -6.33 3.09
CA MET A 97 1.34 -5.11 2.29
C MET A 97 1.56 -3.92 3.22
N VAL A 98 2.64 -3.18 3.00
CA VAL A 98 2.92 -1.90 3.69
C VAL A 98 2.97 -0.82 2.62
N ASN A 99 1.87 -0.08 2.48
CA ASN A 99 1.66 0.90 1.40
C ASN A 99 0.51 1.86 1.75
N GLY A 100 0.57 2.49 2.94
CA GLY A 100 -0.45 3.45 3.38
C GLY A 100 -1.89 2.92 3.29
N CYS A 101 -2.11 1.65 3.64
CA CYS A 101 -3.41 1.03 3.43
C CYS A 101 -4.40 1.43 4.52
N ASP A 102 -5.46 2.11 4.12
CA ASP A 102 -6.54 2.50 5.00
C ASP A 102 -7.30 1.28 5.52
N LEU A 103 -7.50 1.22 6.83
CA LEU A 103 -8.36 0.24 7.49
C LEU A 103 -9.82 0.63 7.26
N THR A 104 -10.54 -0.15 6.46
CA THR A 104 -11.98 0.01 6.23
C THR A 104 -12.73 -1.27 6.61
N GLU A 105 -14.03 -1.14 6.93
CA GLU A 105 -14.88 -2.31 7.24
C GLU A 105 -14.91 -3.31 6.07
N GLU A 106 -14.96 -2.81 4.84
CA GLU A 106 -14.98 -3.65 3.63
C GLU A 106 -13.67 -4.47 3.51
N ARG A 107 -12.50 -3.81 3.68
CA ARG A 107 -11.21 -4.50 3.63
C ARG A 107 -11.02 -5.46 4.81
N ALA A 108 -11.47 -5.09 6.01
CA ALA A 108 -11.41 -5.95 7.19
C ALA A 108 -12.26 -7.24 7.07
N ALA A 109 -13.25 -7.26 6.18
CA ALA A 109 -13.98 -8.49 5.87
C ALA A 109 -13.10 -9.52 5.12
N SER A 110 -12.18 -9.05 4.27
CA SER A 110 -11.32 -9.91 3.40
C SER A 110 -9.92 -10.13 3.94
N TYR A 111 -9.40 -9.22 4.76
CA TYR A 111 -8.04 -9.25 5.30
C TYR A 111 -8.04 -9.22 6.83
N ASP A 112 -6.98 -9.74 7.44
CA ASP A 112 -6.63 -9.40 8.82
C ASP A 112 -5.75 -8.14 8.78
N PHE A 113 -5.94 -7.25 9.73
CA PHE A 113 -5.19 -6.01 9.82
C PHE A 113 -4.40 -5.93 11.11
N SER A 114 -3.26 -5.25 11.04
CA SER A 114 -2.55 -4.80 12.24
C SER A 114 -3.32 -3.69 12.97
N ASP A 115 -2.85 -3.31 14.15
CA ASP A 115 -3.13 -2.00 14.74
C ASP A 115 -2.63 -0.90 13.78
N ALA A 116 -3.20 0.31 13.88
CA ALA A 116 -2.77 1.43 13.07
C ALA A 116 -1.34 1.85 13.44
N TYR A 117 -0.51 2.09 12.41
CA TYR A 117 0.84 2.63 12.58
C TYR A 117 0.96 4.10 12.21
N ALA A 118 -0.03 4.64 11.49
CA ALA A 118 -0.13 6.05 11.10
C ALA A 118 -1.60 6.46 10.86
N TYR A 119 -1.83 7.75 10.64
CA TYR A 119 -3.17 8.33 10.46
C TYR A 119 -3.15 9.30 9.28
N ASP A 120 -4.11 9.15 8.35
CA ASP A 120 -4.18 9.96 7.14
C ASP A 120 -5.32 10.97 7.20
N LYS A 121 -5.02 12.19 6.70
CA LYS A 121 -6.03 13.19 6.35
C LYS A 121 -6.15 13.24 4.84
N VAL A 122 -7.34 12.98 4.35
CA VAL A 122 -7.61 13.01 2.92
C VAL A 122 -7.94 14.43 2.47
N VAL A 123 -7.27 14.88 1.42
CA VAL A 123 -7.47 16.20 0.81
C VAL A 123 -8.00 16.08 -0.61
N VAL A 124 -8.82 17.04 -1.01
CA VAL A 124 -9.23 17.26 -2.39
C VAL A 124 -8.26 18.25 -3.01
N MET A 125 -7.58 17.86 -4.06
CA MET A 125 -6.61 18.67 -4.80
C MET A 125 -7.22 19.15 -6.11
N THR A 126 -7.03 20.45 -6.43
CA THR A 126 -7.47 21.09 -7.68
C THR A 126 -6.38 21.96 -8.25
N SER A 127 -6.57 22.48 -9.48
CA SER A 127 -5.74 23.59 -9.96
C SER A 127 -5.92 24.83 -9.08
N LYS A 128 -4.89 25.69 -8.99
CA LYS A 128 -4.96 26.93 -8.20
C LYS A 128 -6.09 27.86 -8.66
N ALA A 129 -6.43 27.82 -9.95
CA ALA A 129 -7.48 28.64 -10.55
C ALA A 129 -8.91 28.11 -10.25
N ASN A 130 -9.07 26.90 -9.77
CA ASN A 130 -10.38 26.36 -9.45
C ASN A 130 -10.99 27.08 -8.24
N GLU A 131 -12.18 27.64 -8.40
CA GLU A 131 -12.95 28.32 -7.35
C GLU A 131 -14.31 27.63 -7.08
N ASP A 132 -14.59 26.55 -7.80
CA ASP A 132 -15.89 25.86 -7.75
C ASP A 132 -15.92 24.80 -6.63
N ILE A 133 -14.78 24.18 -6.31
CA ILE A 133 -14.69 23.11 -5.30
C ILE A 133 -14.12 23.71 -4.02
N LYS A 134 -14.95 23.73 -2.94
CA LYS A 134 -14.62 24.28 -1.60
C LYS A 134 -14.97 23.30 -0.48
N SER A 135 -15.70 22.24 -0.82
CA SER A 135 -16.09 21.15 0.07
C SER A 135 -16.14 19.84 -0.74
N GLU A 136 -16.13 18.70 -0.06
CA GLU A 136 -16.27 17.39 -0.72
C GLU A 136 -17.64 17.25 -1.45
N ALA A 137 -18.69 17.92 -0.99
CA ALA A 137 -20.00 17.92 -1.64
C ALA A 137 -19.96 18.60 -3.04
N ASP A 138 -19.00 19.51 -3.29
CA ASP A 138 -18.84 20.18 -4.59
C ASP A 138 -18.22 19.26 -5.66
N LEU A 139 -17.83 18.04 -5.27
CA LEU A 139 -17.40 16.98 -6.21
C LEU A 139 -18.58 16.43 -7.03
N ASN A 140 -19.81 16.71 -6.64
CA ASN A 140 -21.00 16.25 -7.37
C ASN A 140 -21.01 16.75 -8.82
N GLY A 141 -21.03 15.79 -9.76
CA GLY A 141 -20.97 16.06 -11.20
C GLY A 141 -19.61 16.47 -11.74
N LYS A 142 -18.56 16.44 -10.93
CA LYS A 142 -17.17 16.67 -11.33
C LYS A 142 -16.48 15.39 -11.79
N THR A 143 -15.38 15.53 -12.52
CA THR A 143 -14.52 14.43 -12.92
C THR A 143 -13.27 14.41 -12.03
N THR A 144 -12.98 13.26 -11.44
CA THR A 144 -11.75 13.01 -10.67
C THR A 144 -10.96 11.86 -11.30
N ALA A 145 -9.70 11.68 -10.90
CA ALA A 145 -8.92 10.51 -11.27
C ALA A 145 -8.20 9.94 -10.04
N ASN A 146 -8.33 8.65 -9.85
CA ASN A 146 -7.68 7.89 -8.77
C ASN A 146 -7.59 6.41 -9.17
N THR A 147 -6.77 5.64 -8.49
CA THR A 147 -6.81 4.17 -8.59
C THR A 147 -8.18 3.68 -8.13
N ILE A 148 -8.87 2.89 -8.95
CA ILE A 148 -10.32 2.59 -8.80
C ILE A 148 -10.66 1.95 -7.45
N SER A 149 -9.85 1.02 -6.94
CA SER A 149 -10.10 0.36 -5.64
C SER A 149 -9.54 1.14 -4.43
N SER A 150 -9.05 2.38 -4.65
CA SER A 150 -8.59 3.23 -3.55
C SER A 150 -9.77 3.83 -2.79
N THR A 151 -9.56 4.10 -1.51
CA THR A 151 -10.51 4.87 -0.68
C THR A 151 -10.75 6.27 -1.23
N TYR A 152 -9.77 6.85 -1.90
CA TYR A 152 -9.87 8.14 -2.57
C TYR A 152 -10.93 8.13 -3.69
N ALA A 153 -10.93 7.08 -4.53
CA ALA A 153 -11.97 6.89 -5.55
C ALA A 153 -13.35 6.71 -4.92
N ILE A 154 -13.44 5.88 -3.88
CA ILE A 154 -14.71 5.62 -3.15
C ILE A 154 -15.27 6.91 -2.55
N ILE A 155 -14.45 7.76 -1.93
CA ILE A 155 -14.88 9.05 -1.39
C ILE A 155 -15.38 9.96 -2.52
N ALA A 156 -14.66 10.05 -3.64
CA ALA A 156 -15.06 10.88 -4.77
C ALA A 156 -16.41 10.42 -5.35
N GLU A 157 -16.59 9.12 -5.59
CA GLU A 157 -17.85 8.54 -6.10
C GLU A 157 -19.01 8.73 -5.12
N SER A 158 -18.77 8.56 -3.82
CA SER A 158 -19.78 8.77 -2.78
C SER A 158 -20.28 10.21 -2.71
N ASN A 159 -19.46 11.16 -3.17
CA ASN A 159 -19.81 12.58 -3.31
C ASN A 159 -20.30 12.93 -4.72
N GLY A 160 -20.58 11.94 -5.57
CA GLY A 160 -21.20 12.13 -6.89
C GLY A 160 -20.23 12.51 -8.01
N ALA A 161 -18.93 12.34 -7.82
CA ALA A 161 -17.97 12.50 -8.89
C ALA A 161 -17.96 11.30 -9.85
N THR A 162 -17.52 11.54 -11.08
CA THR A 162 -17.13 10.48 -12.01
C THR A 162 -15.64 10.24 -11.89
N VAL A 163 -15.22 9.01 -11.56
CA VAL A 163 -13.80 8.69 -11.38
C VAL A 163 -13.21 8.10 -12.66
N GLU A 164 -12.16 8.72 -13.20
CA GLU A 164 -11.31 8.15 -14.23
C GLU A 164 -10.24 7.27 -13.56
N GLY A 165 -10.16 5.99 -13.93
CA GLY A 165 -9.18 5.06 -13.37
C GLY A 165 -7.78 5.34 -13.87
N VAL A 166 -6.83 5.46 -12.97
CA VAL A 166 -5.40 5.62 -13.26
C VAL A 166 -4.57 4.67 -12.39
N ASP A 167 -3.36 4.38 -12.84
CA ASP A 167 -2.50 3.41 -12.17
C ASP A 167 -1.66 4.04 -11.03
N ASP A 168 -1.41 5.36 -11.09
CA ASP A 168 -0.53 6.04 -10.14
C ASP A 168 -0.79 7.56 -10.03
N LEU A 169 -0.18 8.18 -9.01
CA LEU A 169 -0.29 9.61 -8.73
C LEU A 169 0.21 10.49 -9.87
N ASN A 170 1.29 10.12 -10.56
CA ASN A 170 1.87 10.96 -11.61
C ASN A 170 0.89 11.11 -12.79
N ALA A 171 0.22 10.01 -13.17
CA ALA A 171 -0.83 10.03 -14.18
C ALA A 171 -1.99 10.95 -13.77
N THR A 172 -2.41 10.88 -12.50
CA THR A 172 -3.44 11.75 -11.93
C THR A 172 -3.08 13.23 -12.03
N LEU A 173 -1.86 13.59 -11.63
CA LEU A 173 -1.39 14.98 -11.64
C LEU A 173 -1.27 15.54 -13.06
N GLU A 174 -0.87 14.74 -14.05
CA GLU A 174 -0.86 15.16 -15.45
C GLU A 174 -2.29 15.42 -16.01
N LEU A 175 -3.26 14.61 -15.61
CA LEU A 175 -4.68 14.85 -15.96
C LEU A 175 -5.19 16.16 -15.33
N LEU A 176 -4.86 16.40 -14.05
CA LEU A 176 -5.24 17.62 -13.35
C LEU A 176 -4.61 18.87 -14.00
N LYS A 177 -3.30 18.86 -14.27
CA LYS A 177 -2.57 19.93 -14.91
C LYS A 177 -3.10 20.27 -16.32
N SER A 178 -3.50 19.24 -17.07
CA SER A 178 -4.06 19.42 -18.42
C SER A 178 -5.53 19.86 -18.42
N GLY A 179 -6.17 19.94 -17.25
CA GLY A 179 -7.59 20.31 -17.13
C GLY A 179 -8.54 19.21 -17.64
N ARG A 180 -8.08 17.97 -17.75
CA ARG A 180 -8.91 16.81 -18.14
C ARG A 180 -9.76 16.30 -17.01
N ILE A 181 -9.36 16.56 -15.77
CA ILE A 181 -10.13 16.29 -14.56
C ILE A 181 -10.26 17.59 -13.75
N ASP A 182 -11.30 17.70 -12.95
CA ASP A 182 -11.59 18.85 -12.09
C ASP A 182 -10.81 18.78 -10.76
N ALA A 183 -10.64 17.57 -10.22
CA ALA A 183 -10.02 17.33 -8.92
C ALA A 183 -9.41 15.93 -8.82
N THR A 184 -8.61 15.72 -7.79
CA THR A 184 -8.19 14.39 -7.32
C THR A 184 -8.13 14.38 -5.79
N LEU A 185 -8.12 13.20 -5.19
CA LEU A 185 -8.00 13.02 -3.75
C LEU A 185 -6.70 12.28 -3.43
N ASN A 186 -6.06 12.65 -2.31
CA ASN A 186 -4.87 11.93 -1.82
C ASN A 186 -4.63 12.28 -0.34
N ALA A 187 -3.62 11.64 0.27
CA ALA A 187 -3.09 11.99 1.58
C ALA A 187 -2.59 13.45 1.62
N GLU A 188 -2.83 14.16 2.72
CA GLU A 188 -2.29 15.51 2.93
C GLU A 188 -0.76 15.54 2.77
N VAL A 189 -0.06 14.54 3.33
CA VAL A 189 1.42 14.48 3.29
C VAL A 189 1.97 14.28 1.88
N VAL A 190 1.22 13.64 0.99
CA VAL A 190 1.57 13.48 -0.44
C VAL A 190 1.49 14.83 -1.16
N TYR A 191 0.45 15.62 -0.88
CA TYR A 191 0.36 16.98 -1.41
C TYR A 191 1.51 17.87 -0.90
N LEU A 192 1.82 17.80 0.40
CA LEU A 192 2.89 18.61 0.99
C LEU A 192 4.26 18.28 0.39
N ASP A 193 4.59 17.00 0.20
CA ASP A 193 5.81 16.58 -0.50
C ASP A 193 5.84 17.05 -1.95
N TYR A 194 4.70 16.98 -2.64
CA TYR A 194 4.60 17.41 -4.02
C TYR A 194 4.87 18.90 -4.19
N ILE A 195 4.29 19.78 -3.35
CA ILE A 195 4.53 21.23 -3.44
C ILE A 195 5.91 21.64 -2.93
N ASP A 196 6.51 20.90 -2.00
CA ASP A 196 7.90 21.11 -1.59
C ASP A 196 8.86 20.81 -2.73
N THR A 197 8.61 19.74 -3.48
CA THR A 197 9.40 19.37 -4.67
C THR A 197 9.15 20.31 -5.85
N TYR A 198 7.90 20.78 -6.03
CA TYR A 198 7.46 21.63 -7.15
C TYR A 198 6.71 22.87 -6.66
N PRO A 199 7.41 23.89 -6.10
CA PRO A 199 6.76 25.07 -5.47
C PRO A 199 5.87 25.88 -6.42
N ASP A 200 6.19 25.86 -7.71
CA ASP A 200 5.44 26.57 -8.76
C ASP A 200 4.30 25.74 -9.37
N ALA A 201 4.07 24.51 -8.88
CA ALA A 201 3.00 23.66 -9.39
C ALA A 201 1.63 24.33 -9.27
N ASP A 202 0.82 24.23 -10.33
CA ASP A 202 -0.55 24.75 -10.35
C ASP A 202 -1.52 23.79 -9.66
N VAL A 203 -1.28 23.52 -8.38
CA VAL A 203 -2.10 22.64 -7.55
C VAL A 203 -2.29 23.27 -6.17
N LYS A 204 -3.50 23.14 -5.62
CA LYS A 204 -3.84 23.55 -4.25
C LYS A 204 -4.71 22.49 -3.56
N ILE A 205 -4.71 22.46 -2.23
CA ILE A 205 -5.78 21.82 -1.45
C ILE A 205 -7.01 22.71 -1.58
N ALA A 206 -8.10 22.17 -2.12
CA ALA A 206 -9.39 22.83 -2.18
C ALA A 206 -10.15 22.70 -0.86
N CYS A 207 -10.15 21.49 -0.29
CA CYS A 207 -10.75 21.20 1.01
C CYS A 207 -10.15 19.90 1.60
N TYR A 208 -10.42 19.69 2.88
CA TYR A 208 -10.26 18.39 3.55
C TYR A 208 -11.58 17.63 3.47
N THR A 209 -11.50 16.31 3.35
CA THR A 209 -12.69 15.47 3.46
C THR A 209 -13.10 15.30 4.92
N SER A 210 -14.34 14.88 5.15
CA SER A 210 -14.84 14.55 6.49
C SER A 210 -14.28 13.21 6.99
N THR A 211 -13.70 12.41 6.10
CA THR A 211 -13.17 11.09 6.40
C THR A 211 -11.68 11.17 6.67
N ALA A 212 -11.24 10.57 7.78
CA ALA A 212 -9.84 10.28 8.07
C ALA A 212 -9.70 8.77 8.30
N PHE A 213 -8.57 8.21 7.96
CA PHE A 213 -8.32 6.79 8.06
C PHE A 213 -7.19 6.45 9.02
N ASP A 214 -7.36 5.33 9.69
CA ASP A 214 -6.30 4.63 10.39
C ASP A 214 -5.53 3.82 9.33
N ILE A 215 -4.24 4.09 9.17
CA ILE A 215 -3.36 3.36 8.25
C ILE A 215 -2.84 2.12 8.96
N ALA A 216 -3.12 0.94 8.39
CA ALA A 216 -2.78 -0.34 8.99
C ALA A 216 -2.29 -1.33 7.93
N ILE A 217 -1.73 -2.44 8.35
CA ILE A 217 -1.06 -3.42 7.49
C ILE A 217 -2.01 -4.59 7.23
N PRO A 218 -2.52 -4.76 5.98
CA PRO A 218 -3.31 -5.92 5.61
C PRO A 218 -2.44 -7.16 5.46
N MET A 219 -2.93 -8.26 6.02
CA MET A 219 -2.39 -9.61 5.95
C MET A 219 -3.48 -10.56 5.47
N LYS A 220 -3.10 -11.73 5.00
CA LYS A 220 -4.06 -12.75 4.58
C LYS A 220 -4.96 -13.14 5.76
N LYS A 221 -6.25 -13.35 5.49
CA LYS A 221 -7.22 -13.79 6.50
C LYS A 221 -6.79 -15.10 7.18
N GLY A 222 -6.83 -15.13 8.51
CA GLY A 222 -6.36 -16.24 9.33
C GLY A 222 -4.88 -16.19 9.70
N SER A 223 -4.25 -14.99 9.66
CA SER A 223 -2.84 -14.76 10.00
C SER A 223 -2.64 -14.26 11.45
N ASP A 224 -3.41 -14.76 12.39
CA ASP A 224 -3.47 -14.28 13.78
C ASP A 224 -2.08 -14.19 14.46
N ASP A 225 -1.19 -15.14 14.20
CA ASP A 225 0.16 -15.19 14.76
C ASP A 225 1.06 -14.08 14.17
N LEU A 226 0.93 -13.81 12.87
CA LEU A 226 1.64 -12.72 12.21
C LEU A 226 1.09 -11.37 12.66
N VAL A 227 -0.23 -11.18 12.69
CA VAL A 227 -0.88 -9.96 13.19
C VAL A 227 -0.38 -9.63 14.60
N LYS A 228 -0.32 -10.62 15.47
CA LYS A 228 0.13 -10.42 16.85
C LYS A 228 1.56 -9.89 16.92
N VAL A 229 2.52 -10.50 16.21
CA VAL A 229 3.92 -10.05 16.25
C VAL A 229 4.12 -8.71 15.55
N VAL A 230 3.36 -8.44 14.49
CA VAL A 230 3.35 -7.13 13.81
C VAL A 230 2.84 -6.05 14.77
N ASN A 231 1.77 -6.29 15.51
CA ASN A 231 1.25 -5.35 16.52
C ASN A 231 2.25 -5.12 17.67
N GLU A 232 2.95 -6.16 18.10
CA GLU A 232 4.04 -6.00 19.08
C GLU A 232 5.17 -5.11 18.54
N ALA A 233 5.55 -5.27 17.27
CA ALA A 233 6.55 -4.43 16.60
C ALA A 233 6.06 -2.98 16.47
N ILE A 234 4.81 -2.76 16.04
CA ILE A 234 4.20 -1.42 15.95
C ILE A 234 4.18 -0.73 17.31
N ALA A 235 3.71 -1.42 18.35
CA ALA A 235 3.69 -0.88 19.71
C ALA A 235 5.10 -0.51 20.22
N GLN A 236 6.11 -1.31 19.89
CA GLN A 236 7.49 -1.01 20.23
C GLN A 236 8.03 0.19 19.45
N GLY A 237 7.73 0.31 18.13
CA GLY A 237 8.15 1.42 17.27
C GLY A 237 7.56 2.77 17.72
N HIS A 238 6.30 2.77 18.17
CA HIS A 238 5.69 3.95 18.82
C HIS A 238 6.37 4.27 20.17
N LYS A 239 6.58 3.26 21.00
CA LYS A 239 7.14 3.43 22.36
C LYS A 239 8.57 3.97 22.34
N ASP A 240 9.42 3.51 21.43
CA ASP A 240 10.82 3.95 21.33
C ASP A 240 11.00 5.21 20.48
N GLY A 241 9.92 5.71 19.89
CA GLY A 241 9.86 6.93 19.07
C GLY A 241 10.45 6.74 17.67
N THR A 242 10.67 5.51 17.22
CA THR A 242 11.20 5.25 15.88
C THR A 242 10.22 5.71 14.81
N PHE A 243 8.93 5.37 14.94
CA PHE A 243 7.92 5.74 13.94
C PHE A 243 7.69 7.25 13.86
N SER A 244 7.70 7.96 15.00
CA SER A 244 7.64 9.42 15.03
C SER A 244 8.82 10.05 14.28
N LYS A 245 10.05 9.58 14.52
CA LYS A 245 11.24 10.06 13.80
C LYS A 245 11.19 9.75 12.29
N LEU A 246 10.70 8.58 11.90
CA LEU A 246 10.50 8.24 10.50
C LEU A 246 9.45 9.15 9.85
N SER A 247 8.35 9.42 10.56
CA SER A 247 7.31 10.33 10.11
C SER A 247 7.87 11.74 9.89
N GLU A 248 8.57 12.31 10.88
CA GLU A 248 9.24 13.60 10.75
C GLU A 248 10.27 13.63 9.60
N LYS A 249 11.03 12.54 9.40
CA LYS A 249 12.02 12.42 8.32
C LYS A 249 11.38 12.52 6.94
N TYR A 250 10.27 11.83 6.71
CA TYR A 250 9.67 11.69 5.39
C TYR A 250 8.55 12.71 5.10
N PHE A 251 7.85 13.17 6.13
CA PHE A 251 6.68 14.05 5.99
C PHE A 251 6.90 15.44 6.58
N GLY A 252 7.96 15.64 7.38
CA GLY A 252 8.16 16.88 8.13
C GLY A 252 7.18 17.09 9.29
N ILE A 253 6.28 16.18 9.51
CA ILE A 253 5.28 16.16 10.59
C ILE A 253 5.12 14.74 11.13
N ASP A 254 4.59 14.62 12.35
CA ASP A 254 4.30 13.32 12.95
C ASP A 254 2.84 12.90 12.65
N ILE A 255 2.63 11.93 11.76
CA ILE A 255 1.34 11.32 11.45
C ILE A 255 1.12 10.00 12.21
N THR A 256 2.00 9.62 13.13
CA THR A 256 1.92 8.34 13.85
C THR A 256 1.11 8.44 15.15
N THR A 257 0.61 9.63 15.46
CA THR A 257 -0.26 9.93 16.61
C THR A 257 -1.50 10.68 16.16
N LYS A 258 -2.67 10.42 16.81
CA LYS A 258 -3.94 11.15 16.57
C LYS A 258 -3.92 12.54 17.17
#